data_3e47281037ff86a4ef7c36963f2a95fc
#
_entry.id   3e47281037ff86a4ef7c36963f2a95fc
#
_cell.length_a   1.000
_cell.length_b   1.000
_cell.length_c   1.000
_cell.angle_alpha   90.00
_cell.angle_beta   90.00
_cell.angle_gamma   90.00
#
_symmetry.space_group_name_H-M   'P 1'
#
loop_
_entity.id
_entity.type
_entity.pdbx_description
1 polymer ?
#
loop_
_entity_poly.entity_id
_entity_poly.type
_entity_poly.pdbx_seq_one_letter_code
_entity_poly.pdbx_strand_id
1 'polypeptide(L)'
;AHKVYDRYRKPIMVAENGLGARDNIDSDGRIHDDYRISYLERHMEQAELAVREGVGIEAYFVWGIIDIVSAGSCEMEKRYGVVYVDADNEGRGTYKRLPKDSFYWYRDFIASHR
;
A
#
# COMPACT_ATOMS: atom_id res chain seq x y z
N ALA A 1 15.68 -4.48 5.99
CA ALA A 1 15.46 -5.79 6.64
C ALA A 1 16.77 -6.36 7.20
N HIS A 2 17.86 -6.43 6.43
CA HIS A 2 19.15 -7.02 6.84
C HIS A 2 19.67 -6.47 8.18
N LYS A 3 19.80 -5.16 8.34
CA LYS A 3 20.33 -4.55 9.58
C LYS A 3 19.55 -4.97 10.84
N VAL A 4 18.23 -5.06 10.73
CA VAL A 4 17.37 -5.47 11.85
C VAL A 4 17.55 -6.95 12.14
N TYR A 5 17.51 -7.77 11.09
CA TYR A 5 17.68 -9.22 11.24
C TYR A 5 19.07 -9.59 11.77
N ASP A 6 20.13 -8.97 11.27
CA ASP A 6 21.49 -9.22 11.73
C ASP A 6 21.69 -8.87 13.21
N ARG A 7 20.99 -7.83 13.67
CA ARG A 7 21.05 -7.41 15.07
C ARG A 7 20.29 -8.33 16.01
N TYR A 8 19.08 -8.72 15.63
CA TYR A 8 18.14 -9.40 16.56
C TYR A 8 18.01 -10.89 16.32
N ARG A 9 18.31 -11.38 15.12
CA ARG A 9 18.16 -12.79 14.71
C ARG A 9 16.77 -13.36 15.04
N LYS A 10 15.74 -12.54 14.85
CA LYS A 10 14.34 -12.88 15.05
C LYS A 10 13.56 -12.69 13.74
N PRO A 11 12.48 -13.44 13.53
CA PRO A 11 11.59 -13.21 12.40
C PRO A 11 11.11 -11.75 12.36
N ILE A 12 10.97 -11.23 11.14
CA ILE A 12 10.54 -9.85 10.89
C ILE A 12 9.16 -9.86 10.28
N MET A 13 8.32 -8.96 10.76
CA MET A 13 7.06 -8.61 10.13
C MET A 13 7.12 -7.16 9.67
N VAL A 14 6.82 -6.90 8.39
CA VAL A 14 6.57 -5.55 7.91
C VAL A 14 5.13 -5.20 8.26
N ALA A 15 4.93 -4.51 9.38
CA ALA A 15 3.61 -4.22 9.93
C ALA A 15 2.85 -3.17 9.13
N GLU A 16 3.56 -2.25 8.49
CA GLU A 16 2.98 -1.17 7.70
C GLU A 16 3.94 -0.78 6.58
N ASN A 17 3.42 -0.66 5.37
CA ASN A 17 4.13 -0.04 4.25
C ASN A 17 3.13 0.49 3.22
N GLY A 18 3.32 1.71 2.75
CA GLY A 18 2.41 2.30 1.77
C GLY A 18 2.91 3.62 1.23
N LEU A 19 2.33 4.05 0.12
CA LEU A 19 2.60 5.32 -0.53
C LEU A 19 1.40 6.23 -0.39
N GLY A 20 1.56 7.33 0.34
CA GLY A 20 0.57 8.41 0.40
C GLY A 20 0.70 9.31 -0.83
N ALA A 21 -0.37 9.43 -1.60
CA ALA A 21 -0.43 10.22 -2.81
C ALA A 21 -1.81 10.82 -3.03
N ARG A 22 -1.87 11.87 -3.85
CA ARG A 22 -3.14 12.40 -4.35
C ARG A 22 -3.56 11.59 -5.56
N ASP A 23 -4.70 10.95 -5.45
CA ASP A 23 -5.29 10.18 -6.54
C ASP A 23 -6.33 11.02 -7.28
N ASN A 24 -6.45 10.80 -8.58
CA ASN A 24 -7.44 11.45 -9.43
C ASN A 24 -8.36 10.40 -10.06
N ILE A 25 -9.65 10.73 -10.12
CA ILE A 25 -10.60 9.97 -10.91
C ILE A 25 -10.50 10.49 -12.35
N ASP A 26 -10.11 9.62 -13.27
CA ASP A 26 -9.95 9.96 -14.68
C ASP A 26 -11.30 10.02 -15.40
N SER A 27 -11.29 10.48 -16.66
CA SER A 27 -12.50 10.63 -17.48
C SER A 27 -13.28 9.33 -17.70
N ASP A 28 -12.63 8.17 -17.58
CA ASP A 28 -13.24 6.84 -17.62
C ASP A 28 -13.88 6.40 -16.29
N GLY A 29 -13.86 7.25 -15.26
CA GLY A 29 -14.37 6.95 -13.93
C GLY A 29 -13.47 6.05 -13.09
N ARG A 30 -12.23 5.81 -13.53
CA ARG A 30 -11.26 4.94 -12.86
C ARG A 30 -10.10 5.73 -12.25
N ILE A 31 -9.41 5.10 -11.32
CA ILE A 31 -8.20 5.64 -10.71
C ILE A 31 -7.04 4.76 -11.14
N HIS A 32 -6.18 5.33 -12.01
CA HIS A 32 -4.99 4.70 -12.55
C HIS A 32 -3.79 5.06 -11.68
N ASP A 33 -3.60 4.34 -10.60
CA ASP A 33 -2.55 4.61 -9.60
C ASP A 33 -1.31 3.74 -9.81
N ASP A 34 -0.76 3.73 -11.01
CA ASP A 34 0.44 2.97 -11.39
C ASP A 34 1.65 3.28 -10.50
N TYR A 35 1.75 4.53 -10.02
CA TYR A 35 2.79 4.95 -9.07
C TYR A 35 2.71 4.16 -7.75
N ARG A 36 1.50 3.84 -7.27
CA ARG A 36 1.31 3.03 -6.07
C ARG A 36 1.63 1.56 -6.33
N ILE A 37 1.20 1.04 -7.46
CA ILE A 37 1.54 -0.33 -7.89
C ILE A 37 3.06 -0.47 -7.96
N SER A 38 3.73 0.42 -8.67
CA SER A 38 5.19 0.40 -8.81
C SER A 38 5.91 0.50 -7.46
N TYR A 39 5.41 1.32 -6.54
CA TYR A 39 5.98 1.44 -5.20
C TYR A 39 5.87 0.12 -4.42
N LEU A 40 4.68 -0.47 -4.38
CA LEU A 40 4.44 -1.72 -3.65
C LEU A 40 5.24 -2.88 -4.26
N GLU A 41 5.22 -3.00 -5.59
CA GLU A 41 5.94 -4.04 -6.31
C GLU A 41 7.44 -4.02 -5.99
N ARG A 42 8.09 -2.85 -6.09
CA ARG A 42 9.51 -2.71 -5.77
C ARG A 42 9.83 -3.04 -4.31
N HIS A 43 8.96 -2.67 -3.38
CA HIS A 43 9.17 -2.98 -1.96
C HIS A 43 9.02 -4.49 -1.70
N MET A 44 8.04 -5.13 -2.31
CA MET A 44 7.84 -6.57 -2.17
C MET A 44 8.95 -7.37 -2.83
N GLU A 45 9.45 -6.95 -4.01
CA GLU A 45 10.63 -7.55 -4.65
C GLU A 45 11.86 -7.48 -3.74
N GLN A 46 12.09 -6.35 -3.06
CA GLN A 46 13.20 -6.22 -2.12
C GLN A 46 13.01 -7.08 -0.86
N ALA A 47 11.77 -7.26 -0.41
CA ALA A 47 11.47 -8.18 0.68
C ALA A 47 11.75 -9.64 0.27
N GLU A 48 11.32 -10.05 -0.91
CA GLU A 48 11.60 -11.38 -1.46
C GLU A 48 13.11 -11.62 -1.66
N LEU A 49 13.83 -10.61 -2.13
CA LEU A 49 15.30 -10.70 -2.26
C LEU A 49 15.94 -10.91 -0.89
N ALA A 50 15.52 -10.16 0.12
CA ALA A 50 16.03 -10.32 1.47
C ALA A 50 15.76 -11.71 2.03
N VAL A 51 14.59 -12.29 1.76
CA VAL A 51 14.25 -13.68 2.14
C VAL A 51 15.21 -14.66 1.46
N ARG A 52 15.46 -14.50 0.15
CA ARG A 52 16.42 -15.35 -0.58
C ARG A 52 17.84 -15.25 -0.02
N GLU A 53 18.19 -14.12 0.55
CA GLU A 53 19.49 -13.86 1.22
C GLU A 53 19.52 -14.29 2.68
N GLY A 54 18.47 -14.97 3.16
CA GLY A 54 18.41 -15.60 4.48
C GLY A 54 17.79 -14.74 5.59
N VAL A 55 17.16 -13.62 5.25
CA VAL A 55 16.39 -12.83 6.22
C VAL A 55 15.04 -13.47 6.47
N GLY A 56 14.71 -13.74 7.72
CA GLY A 56 13.41 -14.32 8.09
C GLY A 56 12.30 -13.26 8.07
N ILE A 57 11.68 -13.02 6.91
CA ILE A 57 10.48 -12.18 6.81
C ILE A 57 9.27 -13.09 6.74
N GLU A 58 8.37 -13.00 7.72
CA GLU A 58 7.18 -13.86 7.84
C GLU A 58 5.92 -13.23 7.27
N ALA A 59 5.82 -11.89 7.29
CA ALA A 59 4.63 -11.20 6.84
C ALA A 59 4.95 -9.79 6.33
N TYR A 60 4.11 -9.33 5.41
CA TYR A 60 4.17 -7.98 4.85
C TYR A 60 2.74 -7.43 4.75
N PHE A 61 2.49 -6.31 5.43
CA PHE A 61 1.19 -5.65 5.43
C PHE A 61 1.25 -4.30 4.74
N VAL A 62 0.34 -4.08 3.81
CA VAL A 62 0.15 -2.78 3.16
C VAL A 62 -0.65 -1.88 4.10
N TRP A 63 -0.19 -0.63 4.26
CA TRP A 63 -0.87 0.36 5.08
C TRP A 63 -2.12 0.90 4.41
N GLY A 64 -3.23 0.84 5.13
CA GLY A 64 -4.47 1.49 4.75
C GLY A 64 -5.11 0.93 3.49
N ILE A 65 -5.71 -0.25 3.56
CA ILE A 65 -6.39 -0.89 2.42
C ILE A 65 -7.47 0.02 1.81
N ILE A 66 -8.21 0.73 2.64
CA ILE A 66 -9.20 1.74 2.26
C ILE A 66 -8.61 3.11 2.60
N ASP A 67 -8.85 4.13 1.79
CA ASP A 67 -8.39 5.47 2.07
C ASP A 67 -8.86 5.95 3.44
N ILE A 68 -7.92 6.47 4.21
CA ILE A 68 -8.12 7.02 5.55
C ILE A 68 -7.38 8.35 5.67
N VAL A 69 -7.72 9.12 6.70
CA VAL A 69 -6.97 10.33 7.02
C VAL A 69 -5.51 9.97 7.33
N SER A 70 -4.59 10.65 6.69
CA SER A 70 -3.16 10.46 6.95
C SER A 70 -2.82 10.81 8.40
N ALA A 71 -2.26 9.85 9.13
CA ALA A 71 -1.83 10.06 10.51
C ALA A 71 -0.70 11.10 10.63
N GLY A 72 0.14 11.22 9.59
CA GLY A 72 1.28 12.13 9.62
C GLY A 72 0.96 13.57 9.23
N SER A 73 -0.05 13.81 8.40
CA SER A 73 -0.38 15.14 7.87
C SER A 73 -1.82 15.59 8.15
N CYS A 74 -2.66 14.74 8.72
CA CYS A 74 -4.08 14.99 8.95
C CYS A 74 -4.88 15.32 7.67
N GLU A 75 -4.44 14.78 6.52
CA GLU A 75 -5.07 14.99 5.22
C GLU A 75 -5.78 13.74 4.74
N MET A 76 -7.04 13.87 4.34
CA MET A 76 -7.79 12.79 3.67
C MET A 76 -7.32 12.60 2.22
N GLU A 77 -6.92 13.69 1.57
CA GLU A 77 -6.47 13.66 0.17
C GLU A 77 -5.07 13.06 -0.03
N LYS A 78 -4.31 12.89 1.03
CA LYS A 78 -3.07 12.09 1.02
C LYS A 78 -3.44 10.62 1.21
N ARG A 79 -3.79 9.97 0.13
CA ARG A 79 -4.39 8.64 0.12
C ARG A 79 -3.34 7.55 0.06
N TYR A 80 -3.53 6.52 0.88
CA TYR A 80 -2.65 5.34 0.95
C TYR A 80 -3.32 4.07 0.42
N GLY A 81 -4.66 4.04 0.40
CA GLY A 81 -5.44 2.85 0.14
C GLY A 81 -5.40 2.38 -1.31
N VAL A 82 -5.84 1.17 -1.51
CA VAL A 82 -6.15 0.61 -2.85
C VAL A 82 -7.63 0.78 -3.18
N VAL A 83 -8.43 1.19 -2.21
CA VAL A 83 -9.85 1.58 -2.38
C VAL A 83 -9.97 3.06 -2.07
N TYR A 84 -10.41 3.81 -3.07
CA TYR A 84 -10.67 5.25 -2.96
C TYR A 84 -11.92 5.52 -2.14
N VAL A 85 -11.87 6.55 -1.29
CA VAL A 85 -13.02 7.10 -0.59
C VAL A 85 -13.24 8.53 -1.06
N ASP A 86 -14.45 8.83 -1.53
CA ASP A 86 -14.84 10.17 -1.99
C ASP A 86 -15.08 11.10 -0.80
N ALA A 87 -14.00 11.64 -0.26
CA ALA A 87 -14.00 12.64 0.79
C ALA A 87 -12.79 13.58 0.63
N ASP A 88 -12.99 14.88 0.93
CA ASP A 88 -11.92 15.87 0.93
C ASP A 88 -11.33 16.07 2.35
N ASN A 89 -10.38 17.02 2.47
CA ASN A 89 -9.71 17.29 3.74
C ASN A 89 -10.65 17.92 4.79
N GLU A 90 -11.79 18.47 4.40
CA GLU A 90 -12.80 19.04 5.28
C GLU A 90 -13.92 18.04 5.61
N GLY A 91 -13.81 16.80 5.15
CA GLY A 91 -14.80 15.76 5.39
C GLY A 91 -16.03 15.84 4.49
N ARG A 92 -15.96 16.60 3.38
CA ARG A 92 -17.03 16.72 2.39
C ARG A 92 -16.86 15.67 1.30
N GLY A 93 -17.97 15.14 0.80
CA GLY A 93 -18.01 14.15 -0.25
C GLY A 93 -19.13 13.15 -0.04
N THR A 94 -19.25 12.18 -0.93
CA THR A 94 -20.29 11.15 -0.87
C THR A 94 -19.89 9.95 -0.02
N TYR A 95 -18.61 9.82 0.33
CA TYR A 95 -18.00 8.65 0.99
C TYR A 95 -18.16 7.35 0.19
N LYS A 96 -18.52 7.44 -1.07
CA LYS A 96 -18.54 6.28 -1.96
C LYS A 96 -17.13 5.69 -2.10
N ARG A 97 -17.07 4.36 -2.17
CA ARG A 97 -15.83 3.62 -2.34
C ARG A 97 -15.67 3.17 -3.78
N LEU A 98 -14.47 3.34 -4.31
CA LEU A 98 -14.14 2.96 -5.68
C LEU A 98 -12.80 2.20 -5.68
N PRO A 99 -12.77 0.93 -6.14
CA PRO A 99 -11.51 0.21 -6.29
C PRO A 99 -10.59 0.95 -7.27
N LYS A 100 -9.31 1.10 -6.90
CA LYS A 100 -8.26 1.65 -7.76
C LYS A 100 -7.65 0.54 -8.61
N ASP A 101 -6.84 0.86 -9.59
CA ASP A 101 -6.08 -0.15 -10.34
C ASP A 101 -5.20 -0.99 -9.42
N SER A 102 -4.63 -0.37 -8.39
CA SER A 102 -3.85 -1.06 -7.36
C SER A 102 -4.64 -2.10 -6.57
N PHE A 103 -5.95 -1.95 -6.44
CA PHE A 103 -6.80 -2.97 -5.81
C PHE A 103 -6.76 -4.29 -6.59
N TYR A 104 -6.96 -4.23 -7.89
CA TYR A 104 -6.95 -5.41 -8.76
C TYR A 104 -5.56 -6.03 -8.84
N TRP A 105 -4.52 -5.20 -8.97
CA TRP A 105 -3.14 -5.65 -8.95
C TRP A 105 -2.80 -6.39 -7.64
N TYR A 106 -3.17 -5.81 -6.49
CA TYR A 106 -2.87 -6.39 -5.17
C TYR A 106 -3.62 -7.70 -4.94
N ARG A 107 -4.89 -7.76 -5.33
CA ARG A 107 -5.67 -9.01 -5.32
C ARG A 107 -4.95 -10.12 -6.11
N ASP A 108 -4.52 -9.80 -7.31
CA ASP A 108 -3.88 -10.77 -8.21
C ASP A 108 -2.47 -11.14 -7.73
N PHE A 109 -1.74 -10.19 -7.17
CA PHE A 109 -0.46 -10.42 -6.52
C PHE A 109 -0.60 -11.42 -5.35
N ILE A 110 -1.54 -11.21 -4.44
CA ILE A 110 -1.80 -12.13 -3.31
C ILE A 110 -2.15 -13.52 -3.83
N ALA A 111 -3.01 -13.62 -4.83
CA ALA A 111 -3.42 -14.90 -5.40
C ALA A 111 -2.25 -15.68 -6.01
N SER A 112 -1.29 -14.99 -6.63
CA SER A 112 -0.12 -15.59 -7.27
C SER A 112 1.02 -15.96 -6.31
N HIS A 113 0.96 -15.48 -5.05
CA HIS A 113 2.01 -15.66 -4.03
C HIS A 113 1.54 -16.51 -2.82
N ARG A 114 0.52 -17.29 -3.01
CA ARG A 114 0.01 -18.24 -1.99
C ARG A 114 0.86 -19.51 -1.91
#